data_18c470bfb1f225ec5f8d8139377e0577
#
_entry.id   18c470bfb1f225ec5f8d8139377e0577
#
_cell.length_a   1.000
_cell.length_b   1.000
_cell.length_c   1.000
_cell.angle_alpha   90.00
_cell.angle_beta   90.00
_cell.angle_gamma   90.00
#
_symmetry.space_group_name_H-M   'P 1'
#
loop_
_entity.id
_entity.type
_entity.pdbx_description
1 polymer ?
#
loop_
_entity_poly.entity_id
_entity_poly.type
_entity_poly.pdbx_seq_one_letter_code
_entity_poly.pdbx_strand_id
1 'polypeptide(L)'
;MFSTFPSNYLGEQKNFFLFARNLINTMDMINTTPTESNLSGLNQKDFQKDINNKKTDLFILKNAQGMEVAVTNYGCAILSIMVPDKNGKYANVVLGHDSIEHVINSPEPFLNTTIGRYGNRIAKGKFTLYGEEHQLAINNGPNSLHGGPTGFHTRVWDAVQPEPSTVIFNYTSADGEEGFPGNLEVEMTYRLEDETNALVIEYRATTDKATIVNLTNHGFFNLAGIANPSPTVLNNIVTINADFYVPIDEVSIPTGEILKVEGTPMDFR
;
A
#
# COMPACT_ATOMS: atom_id res chain seq x y z
N MET A 1 26.97 -2.41 -6.81
CA MET A 1 27.22 -3.09 -8.11
C MET A 1 25.91 -3.07 -8.85
N PHE A 2 25.72 -2.09 -9.74
CA PHE A 2 24.47 -1.90 -10.49
C PHE A 2 24.58 -2.72 -11.78
N SER A 3 23.67 -3.70 -11.97
CA SER A 3 23.55 -4.42 -13.23
C SER A 3 22.74 -3.55 -14.21
N THR A 4 23.36 -3.22 -15.33
CA THR A 4 22.74 -2.55 -16.46
C THR A 4 21.77 -3.51 -17.17
N PHE A 5 20.48 -3.15 -17.26
CA PHE A 5 19.51 -3.82 -18.11
C PHE A 5 19.59 -3.27 -19.54
N PRO A 6 19.51 -4.10 -20.57
CA PRO A 6 19.59 -3.66 -21.97
C PRO A 6 18.29 -2.98 -22.45
N SER A 7 18.46 -1.97 -23.29
CA SER A 7 17.48 -1.00 -23.80
C SER A 7 16.55 -1.51 -24.92
N ASN A 8 16.07 -2.74 -24.92
CA ASN A 8 15.29 -3.30 -26.04
C ASN A 8 13.89 -3.85 -25.67
N TYR A 9 13.11 -3.12 -24.84
CA TYR A 9 11.70 -3.49 -24.56
C TYR A 9 10.71 -2.32 -24.73
N LEU A 10 10.82 -1.59 -25.86
CA LEU A 10 9.90 -0.49 -26.20
C LEU A 10 9.00 -0.81 -27.40
N GLY A 11 8.60 -2.06 -27.62
CA GLY A 11 7.94 -2.47 -28.86
C GLY A 11 6.45 -2.81 -28.86
N GLU A 12 5.80 -3.17 -27.75
CA GLU A 12 4.47 -3.82 -27.84
C GLU A 12 3.36 -3.36 -26.87
N GLN A 13 3.47 -2.25 -26.18
CA GLN A 13 2.45 -1.86 -25.18
C GLN A 13 1.44 -0.78 -25.62
N LYS A 14 1.38 -0.37 -26.88
CA LYS A 14 0.42 0.66 -27.33
C LYS A 14 -1.05 0.19 -27.46
N ASN A 15 -1.32 -1.11 -27.51
CA ASN A 15 -2.68 -1.62 -27.78
C ASN A 15 -3.50 -2.00 -26.53
N PHE A 16 -2.92 -2.06 -25.34
CA PHE A 16 -3.66 -2.41 -24.12
C PHE A 16 -4.38 -1.20 -23.49
N PHE A 17 -3.87 0.02 -23.69
CA PHE A 17 -4.47 1.24 -23.15
C PHE A 17 -5.78 1.67 -23.83
N LEU A 18 -6.02 1.27 -25.08
CA LEU A 18 -7.26 1.62 -25.78
C LEU A 18 -8.46 0.79 -25.31
N PHE A 19 -8.23 -0.42 -24.77
CA PHE A 19 -9.30 -1.30 -24.31
C PHE A 19 -9.88 -0.85 -22.95
N ALA A 20 -9.05 -0.33 -22.05
CA ALA A 20 -9.50 0.16 -20.75
C ALA A 20 -10.31 1.47 -20.85
N ARG A 21 -9.95 2.37 -21.77
CA ARG A 21 -10.69 3.63 -21.98
C ARG A 21 -12.08 3.44 -22.57
N ASN A 22 -12.30 2.42 -23.38
CA ASN A 22 -13.61 2.14 -23.96
C ASN A 22 -14.55 1.36 -23.04
N LEU A 23 -14.05 0.70 -21.98
CA LEU A 23 -14.86 0.03 -20.96
C LEU A 23 -15.48 1.02 -19.95
N ILE A 24 -14.85 2.18 -19.73
CA ILE A 24 -15.35 3.19 -18.78
C ILE A 24 -16.59 3.94 -19.31
N ASN A 25 -16.79 3.97 -20.64
CA ASN A 25 -17.89 4.72 -21.27
C ASN A 25 -19.18 3.89 -21.50
N THR A 26 -19.25 2.63 -21.13
CA THR A 26 -20.42 1.75 -21.40
C THR A 26 -20.87 0.92 -20.21
N MET A 27 -20.38 1.15 -18.99
CA MET A 27 -20.96 0.52 -17.81
C MET A 27 -22.06 1.43 -17.21
N ASP A 28 -23.29 1.15 -17.61
CA ASP A 28 -24.46 1.54 -16.83
C ASP A 28 -24.31 1.02 -15.39
N MET A 29 -24.57 1.90 -14.44
CA MET A 29 -24.54 1.64 -13.02
C MET A 29 -25.27 0.32 -12.71
N ILE A 30 -24.55 -0.67 -12.27
CA ILE A 30 -25.16 -1.85 -11.64
C ILE A 30 -25.81 -1.34 -10.35
N ASN A 31 -27.11 -1.29 -10.36
CA ASN A 31 -27.96 -1.07 -9.18
C ASN A 31 -27.64 -2.18 -8.17
N THR A 32 -26.85 -1.87 -7.16
CA THR A 32 -26.58 -2.79 -6.06
C THR A 32 -27.86 -2.98 -5.25
N THR A 33 -28.39 -4.19 -5.33
CA THR A 33 -29.40 -4.74 -4.41
C THR A 33 -28.94 -4.65 -2.94
N PRO A 34 -29.85 -4.69 -1.95
CA PRO A 34 -29.54 -4.36 -0.56
C PRO A 34 -28.47 -5.27 0.03
N THR A 35 -27.48 -4.63 0.59
CA THR A 35 -26.29 -5.06 1.28
C THR A 35 -26.41 -6.37 2.04
N GLU A 36 -25.79 -7.45 1.54
CA GLU A 36 -25.24 -8.48 2.42
C GLU A 36 -24.31 -7.76 3.42
N SER A 37 -24.57 -7.96 4.71
CA SER A 37 -23.73 -7.40 5.76
C SER A 37 -22.30 -7.90 5.57
N ASN A 38 -21.33 -6.99 5.40
CA ASN A 38 -19.93 -7.37 5.36
C ASN A 38 -19.48 -7.90 6.73
N LEU A 39 -18.42 -8.72 6.74
CA LEU A 39 -17.89 -9.31 7.97
C LEU A 39 -17.24 -8.27 8.89
N SER A 40 -16.66 -7.22 8.29
CA SER A 40 -16.01 -6.12 9.00
C SER A 40 -16.98 -5.23 9.78
N GLY A 41 -18.27 -5.21 9.38
CA GLY A 41 -19.29 -4.31 9.95
C GLY A 41 -19.11 -2.84 9.55
N LEU A 42 -18.18 -2.54 8.62
CA LEU A 42 -17.93 -1.17 8.15
C LEU A 42 -19.07 -0.69 7.25
N ASN A 43 -19.47 0.57 7.42
CA ASN A 43 -20.53 1.18 6.64
C ASN A 43 -19.94 2.06 5.54
N GLN A 44 -20.34 1.85 4.29
CA GLN A 44 -19.85 2.60 3.14
C GLN A 44 -19.99 4.12 3.30
N LYS A 45 -21.09 4.59 3.90
CA LYS A 45 -21.36 6.03 4.10
C LYS A 45 -20.31 6.72 4.97
N ASP A 46 -19.67 5.98 5.90
CA ASP A 46 -18.66 6.53 6.80
C ASP A 46 -17.31 6.75 6.10
N PHE A 47 -17.18 6.24 4.86
CA PHE A 47 -15.98 6.41 4.02
C PHE A 47 -16.20 7.32 2.81
N GLN A 48 -17.41 7.87 2.63
CA GLN A 48 -17.73 8.74 1.52
C GLN A 48 -17.54 10.22 1.87
N LYS A 49 -16.55 10.86 1.25
CA LYS A 49 -16.21 12.27 1.42
C LYS A 49 -15.61 12.83 0.14
N ASP A 50 -15.91 14.11 -0.14
CA ASP A 50 -15.23 14.84 -1.20
C ASP A 50 -13.93 15.47 -0.66
N ILE A 51 -12.80 15.10 -1.25
CA ILE A 51 -11.48 15.62 -0.92
C ILE A 51 -10.80 16.09 -2.20
N ASN A 52 -10.54 17.39 -2.32
CA ASN A 52 -9.89 17.98 -3.50
C ASN A 52 -10.56 17.58 -4.83
N ASN A 53 -11.89 17.62 -4.88
CA ASN A 53 -12.73 17.22 -6.02
C ASN A 53 -12.65 15.73 -6.40
N LYS A 54 -12.15 14.88 -5.54
CA LYS A 54 -12.19 13.42 -5.67
C LYS A 54 -13.01 12.83 -4.53
N LYS A 55 -13.79 11.79 -4.83
CA LYS A 55 -14.60 11.10 -3.82
C LYS A 55 -13.83 9.93 -3.25
N THR A 56 -13.85 9.83 -1.92
CA THR A 56 -13.44 8.62 -1.23
C THR A 56 -14.60 7.64 -1.14
N ASP A 57 -14.29 6.34 -1.05
CA ASP A 57 -15.28 5.29 -0.89
C ASP A 57 -14.67 4.08 -0.16
N LEU A 58 -15.57 3.14 0.21
CA LEU A 58 -15.25 1.84 0.78
C LEU A 58 -15.43 0.75 -0.28
N PHE A 59 -14.42 -0.10 -0.41
CA PHE A 59 -14.44 -1.28 -1.29
C PHE A 59 -14.31 -2.53 -0.44
N ILE A 60 -15.20 -3.51 -0.64
CA ILE A 60 -15.18 -4.79 0.06
C ILE A 60 -14.79 -5.87 -0.94
N LEU A 61 -13.66 -6.51 -0.70
CA LEU A 61 -13.20 -7.67 -1.48
C LEU A 61 -13.63 -8.94 -0.75
N LYS A 62 -14.13 -9.91 -1.52
CA LYS A 62 -14.50 -11.25 -1.02
C LYS A 62 -14.01 -12.31 -1.96
N ASN A 63 -13.52 -13.43 -1.42
CA ASN A 63 -13.17 -14.60 -2.21
C ASN A 63 -14.17 -15.76 -1.96
N ALA A 64 -14.04 -16.83 -2.72
CA ALA A 64 -14.89 -18.01 -2.61
C ALA A 64 -14.74 -18.77 -1.26
N GLN A 65 -13.63 -18.57 -0.54
CA GLN A 65 -13.38 -19.17 0.77
C GLN A 65 -13.99 -18.34 1.93
N GLY A 66 -14.59 -17.18 1.63
CA GLY A 66 -15.22 -16.31 2.62
C GLY A 66 -14.27 -15.34 3.32
N MET A 67 -12.99 -15.24 2.92
CA MET A 67 -12.13 -14.15 3.37
C MET A 67 -12.67 -12.83 2.85
N GLU A 68 -12.65 -11.80 3.70
CA GLU A 68 -13.07 -10.44 3.34
C GLU A 68 -11.97 -9.43 3.66
N VAL A 69 -11.73 -8.52 2.73
CA VAL A 69 -10.83 -7.37 2.93
C VAL A 69 -11.57 -6.09 2.61
N ALA A 70 -11.59 -5.15 3.55
CA ALA A 70 -12.13 -3.82 3.35
C ALA A 70 -11.00 -2.81 3.12
N VAL A 71 -11.14 -1.98 2.08
CA VAL A 71 -10.14 -0.96 1.71
C VAL A 71 -10.83 0.34 1.33
N THR A 72 -10.12 1.46 1.44
CA THR A 72 -10.55 2.76 0.90
C THR A 72 -9.58 3.23 -0.17
N ASN A 73 -10.05 4.07 -1.09
CA ASN A 73 -9.19 4.70 -2.09
C ASN A 73 -8.42 5.94 -1.57
N TYR A 74 -8.56 6.30 -0.30
CA TYR A 74 -7.68 7.27 0.35
C TYR A 74 -6.42 6.55 0.83
N GLY A 75 -5.28 6.84 0.21
CA GLY A 75 -4.02 6.15 0.47
C GLY A 75 -4.05 4.66 0.16
N CYS A 76 -5.08 4.15 -0.51
CA CYS A 76 -5.35 2.72 -0.70
C CYS A 76 -5.28 1.95 0.62
N ALA A 77 -5.78 2.55 1.73
CA ALA A 77 -5.63 1.98 3.06
C ALA A 77 -6.47 0.73 3.24
N ILE A 78 -5.85 -0.32 3.80
CA ILE A 78 -6.57 -1.50 4.28
C ILE A 78 -7.22 -1.16 5.62
N LEU A 79 -8.52 -1.39 5.73
CA LEU A 79 -9.34 -1.07 6.91
C LEU A 79 -9.61 -2.30 7.78
N SER A 80 -9.76 -3.47 7.14
CA SER A 80 -9.88 -4.75 7.83
C SER A 80 -9.44 -5.90 6.93
N ILE A 81 -8.95 -6.97 7.55
CA ILE A 81 -8.73 -8.28 6.93
C ILE A 81 -9.41 -9.32 7.82
N MET A 82 -10.57 -9.79 7.38
CA MET A 82 -11.38 -10.78 8.08
C MET A 82 -11.00 -12.17 7.61
N VAL A 83 -10.35 -12.94 8.48
CA VAL A 83 -9.92 -14.31 8.19
C VAL A 83 -10.52 -15.29 9.19
N PRO A 84 -10.87 -16.53 8.78
CA PRO A 84 -11.31 -17.56 9.70
C PRO A 84 -10.13 -18.14 10.48
N ASP A 85 -10.34 -18.43 11.76
CA ASP A 85 -9.45 -19.27 12.54
C ASP A 85 -9.64 -20.76 12.19
N LYS A 86 -8.88 -21.65 12.83
CA LYS A 86 -8.99 -23.12 12.65
C LYS A 86 -10.37 -23.70 12.97
N ASN A 87 -11.23 -22.97 13.65
CA ASN A 87 -12.60 -23.37 14.00
C ASN A 87 -13.64 -22.68 13.10
N GLY A 88 -13.21 -21.91 12.10
CA GLY A 88 -14.07 -21.16 11.19
C GLY A 88 -14.61 -19.84 11.77
N LYS A 89 -14.11 -19.38 12.92
CA LYS A 89 -14.51 -18.11 13.51
C LYS A 89 -13.69 -16.98 12.88
N TYR A 90 -14.36 -15.98 12.32
CA TYR A 90 -13.72 -14.83 11.71
C TYR A 90 -13.21 -13.83 12.73
N ALA A 91 -12.03 -13.26 12.45
CA ALA A 91 -11.46 -12.15 13.20
C ALA A 91 -10.73 -11.20 12.25
N ASN A 92 -10.76 -9.90 12.58
CA ASN A 92 -9.92 -8.91 11.90
C ASN A 92 -8.50 -9.01 12.45
N VAL A 93 -7.52 -9.17 11.55
CA VAL A 93 -6.10 -9.35 11.89
C VAL A 93 -5.23 -8.13 11.59
N VAL A 94 -5.82 -6.98 11.20
CA VAL A 94 -5.11 -5.71 11.02
C VAL A 94 -5.69 -4.63 11.90
N LEU A 95 -4.86 -3.73 12.40
CA LEU A 95 -5.32 -2.46 12.97
C LEU A 95 -5.92 -1.63 11.85
N GLY A 96 -7.07 -1.03 12.05
CA GLY A 96 -7.74 -0.24 11.01
C GLY A 96 -8.63 0.84 11.58
N HIS A 97 -9.26 1.58 10.68
CA HIS A 97 -10.17 2.67 11.02
C HIS A 97 -11.59 2.33 10.57
N ASP A 98 -12.57 2.89 11.26
CA ASP A 98 -14.00 2.68 11.03
C ASP A 98 -14.66 3.79 10.20
N SER A 99 -13.92 4.84 9.86
CA SER A 99 -14.39 5.96 9.06
C SER A 99 -13.26 6.68 8.34
N ILE A 100 -13.60 7.42 7.27
CA ILE A 100 -12.64 8.23 6.51
C ILE A 100 -12.03 9.35 7.37
N GLU A 101 -12.80 9.90 8.31
CA GLU A 101 -12.30 10.93 9.24
C GLU A 101 -11.20 10.37 10.14
N HIS A 102 -11.34 9.15 10.62
CA HIS A 102 -10.30 8.51 11.42
C HIS A 102 -9.08 8.11 10.59
N VAL A 103 -9.24 7.76 9.30
CA VAL A 103 -8.10 7.55 8.39
C VAL A 103 -7.31 8.85 8.20
N ILE A 104 -8.00 9.96 7.87
CA ILE A 104 -7.36 11.25 7.60
C ILE A 104 -6.66 11.81 8.84
N ASN A 105 -7.27 11.67 10.01
CA ASN A 105 -6.77 12.24 11.28
C ASN A 105 -6.01 11.22 12.12
N SER A 106 -5.58 10.11 11.53
CA SER A 106 -4.82 9.10 12.26
C SER A 106 -3.54 9.67 12.85
N PRO A 107 -3.21 9.39 14.13
CA PRO A 107 -1.92 9.72 14.71
C PRO A 107 -0.77 8.92 14.09
N GLU A 108 -1.08 7.79 13.43
CA GLU A 108 -0.17 7.03 12.59
C GLU A 108 -0.62 7.16 11.13
N PRO A 109 -0.10 8.17 10.38
CA PRO A 109 -0.61 8.50 9.05
C PRO A 109 -0.35 7.41 8.00
N PHE A 110 0.56 6.49 8.29
CA PHE A 110 0.93 5.41 7.38
C PHE A 110 0.17 4.11 7.63
N LEU A 111 -0.74 4.07 8.61
CA LEU A 111 -1.45 2.87 9.03
C LEU A 111 -2.14 2.17 7.84
N ASN A 112 -1.61 1.01 7.44
CA ASN A 112 -2.07 0.16 6.35
C ASN A 112 -2.16 0.83 4.96
N THR A 113 -1.54 1.99 4.77
CA THR A 113 -1.60 2.73 3.51
C THR A 113 -0.56 2.24 2.49
N THR A 114 -0.79 2.61 1.23
CA THR A 114 0.22 2.51 0.17
C THR A 114 1.25 3.62 0.35
N ILE A 115 2.52 3.23 0.36
CA ILE A 115 3.67 4.11 0.53
C ILE A 115 4.35 4.33 -0.81
N GLY A 116 4.58 5.58 -1.15
CA GLY A 116 5.27 6.04 -2.35
C GLY A 116 5.49 7.56 -2.34
N ARG A 117 6.35 8.06 -3.28
CA ARG A 117 7.05 7.26 -4.32
C ARG A 117 8.12 6.32 -3.75
N TYR A 118 8.71 6.63 -2.57
CA TYR A 118 9.81 5.87 -2.02
C TYR A 118 9.54 5.49 -0.56
N GLY A 119 9.35 4.21 -0.31
CA GLY A 119 9.14 3.65 1.02
C GLY A 119 10.43 3.66 1.84
N ASN A 120 10.27 3.87 3.16
CA ASN A 120 11.34 4.08 4.12
C ASN A 120 12.10 5.41 3.88
N ARG A 121 13.33 5.54 4.35
CA ARG A 121 14.05 6.82 4.45
C ARG A 121 15.02 7.08 3.30
N ILE A 122 15.13 8.35 2.95
CA ILE A 122 16.22 8.88 2.12
C ILE A 122 16.99 9.87 2.99
N ALA A 123 18.26 9.58 3.21
CA ALA A 123 19.14 10.37 4.06
C ALA A 123 19.17 11.83 3.62
N LYS A 124 18.91 12.76 4.56
CA LYS A 124 18.87 14.23 4.32
C LYS A 124 17.87 14.64 3.23
N GLY A 125 16.96 13.71 2.82
CA GLY A 125 16.06 13.93 1.70
C GLY A 125 16.76 14.17 0.38
N LYS A 126 17.97 13.66 0.17
CA LYS A 126 18.77 13.92 -1.03
C LYS A 126 19.16 12.64 -1.73
N PHE A 127 19.10 12.68 -3.06
CA PHE A 127 19.68 11.66 -3.91
C PHE A 127 20.24 12.28 -5.19
N THR A 128 21.17 11.58 -5.84
CA THR A 128 21.73 11.99 -7.13
C THR A 128 21.30 10.98 -8.20
N LEU A 129 20.73 11.47 -9.27
CA LEU A 129 20.31 10.66 -10.41
C LEU A 129 20.90 11.24 -11.69
N TYR A 130 21.70 10.47 -12.43
CA TYR A 130 22.42 10.89 -13.62
C TYR A 130 23.24 12.19 -13.46
N GLY A 131 23.81 12.44 -12.28
CA GLY A 131 24.63 13.60 -11.96
C GLY A 131 23.85 14.83 -11.50
N GLU A 132 22.53 14.78 -11.49
CA GLU A 132 21.66 15.82 -10.95
C GLU A 132 21.27 15.51 -9.50
N GLU A 133 21.45 16.46 -8.57
CA GLU A 133 21.01 16.33 -7.18
C GLU A 133 19.54 16.75 -7.08
N HIS A 134 18.75 15.89 -6.44
CA HIS A 134 17.34 16.14 -6.10
C HIS A 134 17.16 16.28 -4.61
N GLN A 135 16.41 17.31 -4.18
CA GLN A 135 16.04 17.55 -2.79
C GLN A 135 14.58 17.24 -2.58
N LEU A 136 14.30 16.31 -1.67
CA LEU A 136 12.96 15.93 -1.24
C LEU A 136 12.53 16.71 0.01
N ALA A 137 11.23 16.73 0.27
CA ALA A 137 10.68 17.22 1.51
C ALA A 137 11.22 16.42 2.72
N ILE A 138 11.54 17.14 3.80
CA ILE A 138 12.00 16.56 5.07
C ILE A 138 10.80 16.44 6.01
N ASN A 139 10.51 15.22 6.48
CA ASN A 139 9.37 14.93 7.33
C ASN A 139 9.67 13.97 8.49
N ASN A 140 10.95 13.56 8.66
CA ASN A 140 11.34 12.66 9.74
C ASN A 140 12.77 12.97 10.21
N GLY A 141 12.89 13.82 11.24
CA GLY A 141 14.19 14.35 11.67
C GLY A 141 14.92 15.01 10.50
N PRO A 142 16.16 14.62 10.17
CA PRO A 142 16.88 15.17 9.03
C PRO A 142 16.52 14.51 7.68
N ASN A 143 15.65 13.51 7.67
CA ASN A 143 15.43 12.63 6.52
C ASN A 143 14.06 12.86 5.85
N SER A 144 13.94 12.41 4.60
CA SER A 144 12.65 12.16 3.96
C SER A 144 12.20 10.73 4.30
N LEU A 145 10.93 10.57 4.67
CA LEU A 145 10.32 9.30 5.04
C LEU A 145 9.06 9.07 4.20
N HIS A 146 8.93 7.87 3.66
CA HIS A 146 7.70 7.35 3.04
C HIS A 146 7.10 8.25 1.94
N GLY A 147 7.96 8.91 1.15
CA GLY A 147 7.55 9.73 0.03
C GLY A 147 7.17 11.17 0.39
N GLY A 148 7.48 11.60 1.64
CA GLY A 148 7.24 12.96 2.11
C GLY A 148 5.95 13.16 2.91
N PRO A 149 5.68 14.39 3.40
CA PRO A 149 4.53 14.70 4.26
C PRO A 149 3.19 14.49 3.57
N THR A 150 3.11 14.65 2.25
CA THR A 150 1.89 14.47 1.46
C THR A 150 2.08 13.43 0.35
N GLY A 151 2.79 12.33 0.66
CA GLY A 151 3.00 11.21 -0.24
C GLY A 151 1.73 10.41 -0.55
N PHE A 152 1.88 9.23 -1.11
CA PHE A 152 0.79 8.39 -1.62
C PHE A 152 -0.29 8.04 -0.57
N HIS A 153 0.10 7.96 0.70
CA HIS A 153 -0.78 7.69 1.84
C HIS A 153 -1.87 8.76 2.06
N THR A 154 -1.68 9.99 1.54
CA THR A 154 -2.65 11.09 1.68
C THR A 154 -3.45 11.37 0.41
N ARG A 155 -3.27 10.58 -0.64
CA ARG A 155 -3.91 10.81 -1.94
C ARG A 155 -5.22 10.04 -2.07
N VAL A 156 -6.19 10.66 -2.75
CA VAL A 156 -7.39 9.96 -3.21
C VAL A 156 -7.08 9.38 -4.58
N TRP A 157 -7.08 8.05 -4.67
CA TRP A 157 -6.82 7.33 -5.91
C TRP A 157 -8.11 7.10 -6.68
N ASP A 158 -8.04 7.08 -8.00
CA ASP A 158 -9.14 6.64 -8.83
C ASP A 158 -9.27 5.12 -8.72
N ALA A 159 -10.47 4.61 -8.43
CA ALA A 159 -10.67 3.21 -8.11
C ALA A 159 -11.72 2.55 -9.01
N VAL A 160 -11.48 1.29 -9.36
CA VAL A 160 -12.44 0.43 -10.03
C VAL A 160 -12.40 -0.96 -9.40
N GLN A 161 -13.57 -1.55 -9.14
CA GLN A 161 -13.72 -2.92 -8.66
C GLN A 161 -14.33 -3.78 -9.78
N PRO A 162 -13.49 -4.39 -10.64
CA PRO A 162 -13.98 -5.17 -11.79
C PRO A 162 -14.63 -6.49 -11.38
N GLU A 163 -14.24 -7.04 -10.22
CA GLU A 163 -14.71 -8.32 -9.68
C GLU A 163 -14.84 -8.22 -8.16
N PRO A 164 -15.67 -9.07 -7.52
CA PRO A 164 -15.82 -9.05 -6.06
C PRO A 164 -14.52 -9.25 -5.29
N SER A 165 -13.54 -9.95 -5.86
CA SER A 165 -12.25 -10.26 -5.24
C SER A 165 -11.13 -9.28 -5.60
N THR A 166 -11.37 -8.28 -6.48
CA THR A 166 -10.31 -7.43 -7.05
C THR A 166 -10.71 -5.96 -7.06
N VAL A 167 -9.82 -5.09 -6.58
CA VAL A 167 -9.94 -3.63 -6.76
C VAL A 167 -8.62 -3.09 -7.32
N ILE A 168 -8.72 -2.16 -8.28
CA ILE A 168 -7.61 -1.52 -8.96
C ILE A 168 -7.67 -0.03 -8.64
N PHE A 169 -6.54 0.52 -8.22
CA PHE A 169 -6.36 1.94 -7.91
C PHE A 169 -5.35 2.56 -8.86
N ASN A 170 -5.65 3.76 -9.36
CA ASN A 170 -4.79 4.50 -10.24
C ASN A 170 -4.48 5.88 -9.68
N TYR A 171 -3.23 6.29 -9.76
CA TYR A 171 -2.78 7.61 -9.36
C TYR A 171 -1.66 8.11 -10.27
N THR A 172 -1.74 9.38 -10.67
CA THR A 172 -0.66 10.07 -11.38
C THR A 172 -0.01 11.06 -10.43
N SER A 173 1.22 10.76 -10.02
CA SER A 173 2.07 11.65 -9.23
C SER A 173 2.80 12.58 -10.19
N ALA A 174 2.53 13.89 -10.11
CA ALA A 174 3.06 14.88 -11.03
C ALA A 174 4.57 15.10 -10.86
N ASP A 175 5.23 15.56 -11.93
CA ASP A 175 6.65 16.01 -11.89
C ASP A 175 6.83 17.04 -10.78
N GLY A 176 7.80 16.81 -9.89
CA GLY A 176 8.09 17.66 -8.74
C GLY A 176 7.25 17.40 -7.47
N GLU A 177 6.28 16.48 -7.50
CA GLU A 177 5.54 16.10 -6.29
C GLU A 177 6.52 15.60 -5.22
N GLU A 178 6.46 16.20 -4.00
CA GLU A 178 7.38 15.96 -2.87
C GLU A 178 8.89 16.11 -3.22
N GLY A 179 9.22 16.70 -4.39
CA GLY A 179 10.57 16.87 -4.89
C GLY A 179 11.04 15.76 -5.84
N PHE A 180 10.21 14.77 -6.14
CA PHE A 180 10.58 13.69 -7.07
C PHE A 180 10.42 14.12 -8.52
N PRO A 181 11.43 13.86 -9.41
CA PRO A 181 11.36 14.21 -10.83
C PRO A 181 10.45 13.28 -11.62
N GLY A 182 9.86 13.80 -12.69
CA GLY A 182 9.03 13.09 -13.66
C GLY A 182 7.59 12.87 -13.20
N ASN A 183 6.70 12.74 -14.18
CA ASN A 183 5.36 12.24 -13.94
C ASN A 183 5.43 10.72 -13.75
N LEU A 184 4.83 10.21 -12.67
CA LEU A 184 4.77 8.79 -12.38
C LEU A 184 3.29 8.34 -12.40
N GLU A 185 2.93 7.51 -13.37
CA GLU A 185 1.63 6.85 -13.40
C GLU A 185 1.73 5.53 -12.63
N VAL A 186 0.88 5.33 -11.65
CA VAL A 186 0.89 4.13 -10.78
C VAL A 186 -0.46 3.45 -10.84
N GLU A 187 -0.44 2.15 -11.11
CA GLU A 187 -1.54 1.23 -10.90
C GLU A 187 -1.21 0.32 -9.72
N MET A 188 -2.12 0.20 -8.78
CA MET A 188 -2.02 -0.68 -7.63
C MET A 188 -3.26 -1.57 -7.57
N THR A 189 -3.05 -2.87 -7.41
CA THR A 189 -4.14 -3.86 -7.37
C THR A 189 -4.12 -4.60 -6.03
N TYR A 190 -5.29 -4.67 -5.38
CA TYR A 190 -5.58 -5.66 -4.36
C TYR A 190 -6.43 -6.77 -4.97
N ARG A 191 -6.00 -8.02 -4.80
CA ARG A 191 -6.73 -9.20 -5.27
C ARG A 191 -6.69 -10.31 -4.22
N LEU A 192 -7.86 -10.84 -3.89
CA LEU A 192 -7.98 -12.05 -3.08
C LEU A 192 -7.97 -13.28 -3.98
N GLU A 193 -7.14 -14.24 -3.65
CA GLU A 193 -7.12 -15.54 -4.35
C GLU A 193 -8.23 -16.45 -3.81
N ASP A 194 -8.96 -17.09 -4.71
CA ASP A 194 -10.09 -17.94 -4.35
C ASP A 194 -9.67 -19.23 -3.65
N GLU A 195 -8.48 -19.75 -3.94
CA GLU A 195 -8.05 -21.06 -3.43
C GLU A 195 -7.23 -20.99 -2.14
N THR A 196 -6.62 -19.85 -1.81
CA THR A 196 -5.55 -19.80 -0.81
C THR A 196 -5.79 -18.81 0.34
N ASN A 197 -6.83 -18.00 0.33
CA ASN A 197 -6.97 -16.86 1.26
C ASN A 197 -5.76 -15.92 1.25
N ALA A 198 -5.04 -15.81 0.13
CA ALA A 198 -3.96 -14.85 -0.02
C ALA A 198 -4.49 -13.49 -0.50
N LEU A 199 -4.06 -12.42 0.14
CA LEU A 199 -4.20 -11.06 -0.38
C LEU A 199 -2.96 -10.72 -1.20
N VAL A 200 -3.13 -10.62 -2.51
CA VAL A 200 -2.08 -10.21 -3.45
C VAL A 200 -2.10 -8.69 -3.58
N ILE A 201 -0.93 -8.07 -3.48
CA ILE A 201 -0.72 -6.63 -3.67
C ILE A 201 0.25 -6.47 -4.83
N GLU A 202 -0.21 -5.89 -5.93
CA GLU A 202 0.59 -5.68 -7.13
C GLU A 202 0.73 -4.18 -7.40
N TYR A 203 1.93 -3.76 -7.83
CA TYR A 203 2.22 -2.40 -8.26
C TYR A 203 2.79 -2.41 -9.67
N ARG A 204 2.28 -1.52 -10.51
CA ARG A 204 2.84 -1.20 -11.83
C ARG A 204 3.04 0.30 -11.91
N ALA A 205 4.17 0.73 -12.45
CA ALA A 205 4.45 2.16 -12.60
C ALA A 205 5.17 2.43 -13.92
N THR A 206 4.81 3.56 -14.55
CA THR A 206 5.48 4.10 -15.74
C THR A 206 5.81 5.57 -15.49
N THR A 207 6.87 6.06 -16.11
CA THR A 207 7.32 7.44 -15.94
C THR A 207 7.84 8.03 -17.26
N ASP A 208 7.73 9.35 -17.39
CA ASP A 208 8.25 10.11 -18.54
C ASP A 208 9.69 10.62 -18.35
N LYS A 209 10.22 10.58 -17.10
CA LYS A 209 11.60 10.95 -16.77
C LYS A 209 12.19 9.96 -15.78
N ALA A 210 13.51 9.88 -15.72
CA ALA A 210 14.17 9.11 -14.67
C ALA A 210 13.76 9.59 -13.28
N THR A 211 13.36 8.64 -12.43
CA THR A 211 12.97 8.88 -11.05
C THR A 211 13.30 7.64 -10.21
N ILE A 212 13.21 7.78 -8.88
CA ILE A 212 13.36 6.64 -7.97
C ILE A 212 11.99 6.18 -7.49
N VAL A 213 11.78 4.86 -7.44
CA VAL A 213 10.52 4.24 -7.04
C VAL A 213 10.79 3.05 -6.11
N ASN A 214 10.11 3.02 -4.98
CA ASN A 214 10.11 1.90 -4.04
C ASN A 214 8.75 1.85 -3.33
N LEU A 215 7.78 1.19 -3.94
CA LEU A 215 6.41 1.11 -3.43
C LEU A 215 6.25 -0.03 -2.43
N THR A 216 5.43 0.19 -1.40
CA THR A 216 5.09 -0.83 -0.41
C THR A 216 3.73 -0.55 0.24
N ASN A 217 3.20 -1.52 0.98
CA ASN A 217 2.08 -1.33 1.90
C ASN A 217 2.59 -1.35 3.34
N HIS A 218 2.08 -0.47 4.18
CA HIS A 218 2.51 -0.31 5.57
C HIS A 218 1.56 -1.01 6.54
N GLY A 219 1.30 -2.31 6.31
CA GLY A 219 0.34 -3.11 7.08
C GLY A 219 0.74 -3.31 8.54
N PHE A 220 -0.21 -3.11 9.46
CA PHE A 220 -0.07 -3.36 10.90
C PHE A 220 -0.91 -4.57 11.30
N PHE A 221 -0.26 -5.70 11.53
CA PHE A 221 -0.92 -6.98 11.78
C PHE A 221 -0.91 -7.38 13.25
N ASN A 222 -2.02 -8.00 13.70
CA ASN A 222 -2.08 -8.80 14.92
C ASN A 222 -2.83 -10.11 14.63
N LEU A 223 -2.09 -11.20 14.49
CA LEU A 223 -2.66 -12.52 14.13
C LEU A 223 -3.54 -13.14 15.23
N ALA A 224 -3.51 -12.59 16.44
CA ALA A 224 -4.45 -12.97 17.51
C ALA A 224 -5.85 -12.34 17.33
N GLY A 225 -6.01 -11.45 16.35
CA GLY A 225 -7.21 -10.63 16.12
C GLY A 225 -7.23 -9.37 16.98
N ILE A 226 -7.70 -8.25 16.41
CA ILE A 226 -7.74 -6.95 17.11
C ILE A 226 -8.79 -6.87 18.22
N ALA A 227 -9.83 -7.69 18.14
CA ALA A 227 -10.88 -7.78 19.19
C ALA A 227 -10.49 -8.68 20.36
N ASN A 228 -9.28 -9.22 20.39
CA ASN A 228 -8.78 -10.02 21.49
C ASN A 228 -8.70 -9.16 22.77
N PRO A 229 -9.22 -9.61 23.92
CA PRO A 229 -9.14 -8.86 25.18
C PRO A 229 -7.71 -8.65 25.69
N SER A 230 -6.73 -9.38 25.15
CA SER A 230 -5.30 -9.15 25.37
C SER A 230 -4.59 -8.89 24.04
N PRO A 231 -4.74 -7.70 23.45
CA PRO A 231 -4.31 -7.40 22.08
C PRO A 231 -2.78 -7.13 22.00
N THR A 232 -1.98 -8.14 22.36
CA THR A 232 -0.52 -8.06 22.23
C THR A 232 -0.04 -8.86 21.02
N VAL A 233 0.97 -8.32 20.29
CA VAL A 233 1.68 -9.04 19.23
C VAL A 233 2.80 -9.92 19.77
N LEU A 234 3.13 -9.81 21.07
CA LEU A 234 4.27 -10.52 21.68
C LEU A 234 4.09 -12.05 21.72
N ASN A 235 2.87 -12.54 21.53
CA ASN A 235 2.57 -13.97 21.45
C ASN A 235 2.68 -14.54 20.03
N ASN A 236 2.94 -13.70 19.02
CA ASN A 236 3.17 -14.15 17.66
C ASN A 236 4.54 -14.81 17.55
N ILE A 237 4.61 -15.91 16.82
CA ILE A 237 5.88 -16.56 16.46
C ILE A 237 6.33 -15.98 15.12
N VAL A 238 7.54 -15.41 15.11
CA VAL A 238 8.14 -14.82 13.91
C VAL A 238 9.36 -15.64 13.51
N THR A 239 9.40 -16.06 12.25
CA THR A 239 10.58 -16.70 11.66
C THR A 239 10.99 -15.92 10.42
N ILE A 240 12.28 -15.57 10.34
CA ILE A 240 12.87 -14.85 9.19
C ILE A 240 14.04 -15.68 8.67
N ASN A 241 13.93 -16.16 7.43
CA ASN A 241 14.98 -16.92 6.77
C ASN A 241 16.10 -15.98 6.27
N ALA A 242 16.86 -15.41 7.21
CA ALA A 242 17.97 -14.50 6.92
C ALA A 242 19.13 -14.72 7.90
N ASP A 243 20.33 -14.95 7.39
CA ASP A 243 21.55 -15.10 8.18
C ASP A 243 22.22 -13.76 8.50
N PHE A 244 21.80 -12.68 7.82
CA PHE A 244 22.39 -11.36 7.92
C PHE A 244 21.32 -10.28 8.01
N TYR A 245 21.67 -9.15 8.61
CA TYR A 245 20.87 -7.94 8.64
C TYR A 245 21.73 -6.71 8.36
N VAL A 246 21.08 -5.62 7.98
CA VAL A 246 21.70 -4.31 7.79
C VAL A 246 21.38 -3.45 9.01
N PRO A 247 22.39 -3.03 9.82
CA PRO A 247 22.15 -2.13 10.93
C PRO A 247 21.82 -0.71 10.45
N ILE A 248 21.16 0.05 11.32
CA ILE A 248 20.81 1.45 11.10
C ILE A 248 21.54 2.35 12.10
N ASP A 249 21.77 3.60 11.72
CA ASP A 249 22.31 4.64 12.59
C ASP A 249 21.23 5.25 13.52
N GLU A 250 21.59 6.27 14.31
CA GLU A 250 20.71 6.95 15.27
C GLU A 250 19.50 7.65 14.63
N VAL A 251 19.57 7.95 13.33
CA VAL A 251 18.48 8.55 12.55
C VAL A 251 17.81 7.54 11.62
N SER A 252 18.03 6.25 11.88
CA SER A 252 17.43 5.11 11.17
C SER A 252 17.81 5.02 9.68
N ILE A 253 19.02 5.44 9.33
CA ILE A 253 19.59 5.25 7.99
C ILE A 253 20.48 4.01 8.01
N PRO A 254 20.39 3.11 7.01
CA PRO A 254 21.28 1.95 6.90
C PRO A 254 22.74 2.38 6.85
N THR A 255 23.60 1.74 7.68
CA THR A 255 25.04 2.06 7.74
C THR A 255 25.83 1.54 6.55
N GLY A 256 25.25 0.59 5.79
CA GLY A 256 25.94 -0.11 4.71
C GLY A 256 26.69 -1.35 5.16
N GLU A 257 26.80 -1.61 6.46
CA GLU A 257 27.34 -2.84 7.00
C GLU A 257 26.36 -4.01 6.80
N ILE A 258 26.89 -5.23 6.70
CA ILE A 258 26.11 -6.48 6.68
C ILE A 258 26.59 -7.33 7.84
N LEU A 259 25.78 -7.46 8.87
CA LEU A 259 26.12 -8.17 10.11
C LEU A 259 25.37 -9.50 10.20
N LYS A 260 26.01 -10.50 10.83
CA LYS A 260 25.36 -11.79 11.11
C LYS A 260 24.29 -11.61 12.18
N VAL A 261 23.17 -12.34 12.03
CA VAL A 261 22.10 -12.37 13.04
C VAL A 261 22.48 -13.26 14.24
N GLU A 262 23.34 -14.27 14.02
CA GLU A 262 23.73 -15.27 15.01
C GLU A 262 24.22 -14.64 16.32
N GLY A 263 23.64 -15.03 17.45
CA GLY A 263 23.99 -14.51 18.77
C GLY A 263 23.52 -13.09 19.05
N THR A 264 22.65 -12.51 18.22
CA THR A 264 22.06 -11.18 18.39
C THR A 264 20.55 -11.26 18.59
N PRO A 265 19.87 -10.19 19.09
CA PRO A 265 18.40 -10.11 19.14
C PRO A 265 17.73 -10.14 17.76
N MET A 266 18.50 -10.03 16.67
CA MET A 266 17.99 -10.07 15.28
C MET A 266 17.92 -11.50 14.72
N ASP A 267 18.25 -12.54 15.51
CA ASP A 267 18.19 -13.92 15.08
C ASP A 267 16.77 -14.49 15.23
N PHE A 268 16.03 -14.48 14.15
CA PHE A 268 14.66 -15.01 14.02
C PHE A 268 14.59 -16.27 13.14
N ARG A 269 15.67 -17.01 13.00
CA ARG A 269 15.74 -18.25 12.21
C ARG A 269 14.99 -19.41 12.83
#